data_e34a096dc1db1289422f4a59969377d1
#
_entry.id   e34a096dc1db1289422f4a59969377d1
#
_cell.length_a   1.000
_cell.length_b   1.000
_cell.length_c   1.000
_cell.angle_alpha   90.00
_cell.angle_beta   90.00
_cell.angle_gamma   90.00
#
_symmetry.space_group_name_H-M   'P 1'
#
loop_
_entity.id
_entity.type
_entity.pdbx_description
1 polymer ?
#
loop_
_entity_poly.entity_id
_entity_poly.type
_entity_poly.pdbx_seq_one_letter_code
_entity_poly.pdbx_strand_id
1 'polypeptide(L)'
;LCFSGAYTKPQVKKLLTGKATRNEKLALSVIFGAFGIAGTYLGVPVQNAIANSRVVGVALGGILGGPMVGFAAGVIAGGHRFLIDIGGFTAISCGVATVAEGLLGGILYAKLKRKPFDPFAALITGCAVEVVQMAIILLLSRPFEAAVSLVHIIAFPMIVVNSIGLAIF
;
A
#
# COMPACT_ATOMS: atom_id res chain seq x y z
N LEU A 1 8.59 3.68 21.07
CA LEU A 1 9.43 3.07 22.16
C LEU A 1 9.31 1.55 22.26
N CYS A 2 8.28 0.90 21.70
CA CYS A 2 8.14 -0.58 21.71
C CYS A 2 8.87 -1.31 20.58
N PHE A 3 9.33 -0.64 19.53
CA PHE A 3 9.92 -1.27 18.35
C PHE A 3 11.42 -1.59 18.45
N SER A 4 12.15 -1.03 19.39
CA SER A 4 13.59 -1.32 19.55
C SER A 4 13.92 -2.81 19.77
N GLY A 5 13.02 -3.56 20.39
CA GLY A 5 13.21 -5.00 20.65
C GLY A 5 12.94 -5.90 19.42
N ALA A 6 12.14 -5.45 18.44
CA ALA A 6 11.84 -6.24 17.25
C ALA A 6 13.01 -6.26 16.25
N TYR A 7 13.80 -5.18 16.18
CA TYR A 7 14.97 -5.09 15.30
C TYR A 7 16.13 -6.01 15.69
N THR A 8 16.19 -6.46 16.93
CA THR A 8 17.22 -7.38 17.42
C THR A 8 16.96 -8.83 17.03
N LYS A 9 15.76 -9.17 16.57
CA LYS A 9 15.46 -10.52 16.11
C LYS A 9 16.16 -10.80 14.77
N PRO A 10 16.95 -11.88 14.67
CA PRO A 10 17.71 -12.22 13.46
C PRO A 10 16.83 -12.38 12.21
N GLN A 11 15.56 -12.73 12.37
CA GLN A 11 14.59 -12.87 11.30
C GLN A 11 14.23 -11.51 10.65
N VAL A 12 13.96 -10.47 11.46
CA VAL A 12 13.64 -9.13 10.96
C VAL A 12 14.85 -8.52 10.25
N LYS A 13 16.07 -8.70 10.80
CA LYS A 13 17.30 -8.27 10.16
C LYS A 13 17.53 -8.95 8.81
N LYS A 14 17.17 -10.22 8.68
CA LYS A 14 17.25 -10.99 7.43
C LYS A 14 16.29 -10.46 6.36
N LEU A 15 15.08 -10.08 6.75
CA LEU A 15 14.07 -9.47 5.89
C LEU A 15 14.55 -8.09 5.37
N LEU A 16 14.99 -7.22 6.28
CA LEU A 16 15.46 -5.87 5.95
C LEU A 16 16.74 -5.86 5.09
N THR A 17 17.55 -6.93 5.12
CA THR A 17 18.78 -7.07 4.31
C THR A 17 18.56 -7.76 2.96
N GLY A 18 17.32 -8.09 2.60
CA GLY A 18 16.99 -8.73 1.33
C GLY A 18 17.38 -10.22 1.23
N LYS A 19 17.83 -10.84 2.34
CA LYS A 19 18.26 -12.24 2.42
C LYS A 19 17.11 -13.22 2.73
N ALA A 20 15.86 -12.80 2.59
CA ALA A 20 14.70 -13.65 2.80
C ALA A 20 14.63 -14.77 1.73
N THR A 21 14.33 -15.99 2.18
CA THR A 21 14.11 -17.14 1.31
C THR A 21 12.83 -16.97 0.49
N ARG A 22 12.66 -17.76 -0.57
CA ARG A 22 11.45 -17.74 -1.41
C ARG A 22 10.18 -17.99 -0.59
N ASN A 23 10.22 -18.95 0.34
CA ASN A 23 9.07 -19.28 1.18
C ASN A 23 8.73 -18.16 2.17
N GLU A 24 9.74 -17.49 2.74
CA GLU A 24 9.54 -16.32 3.60
C GLU A 24 8.91 -15.17 2.83
N LYS A 25 9.35 -14.91 1.60
CA LYS A 25 8.75 -13.88 0.73
C LYS A 25 7.30 -14.21 0.37
N LEU A 26 6.99 -15.46 0.07
CA LEU A 26 5.63 -15.91 -0.21
C LEU A 26 4.72 -15.71 1.02
N ALA A 27 5.17 -16.15 2.20
CA ALA A 27 4.42 -15.96 3.45
C ALA A 27 4.16 -14.47 3.73
N LEU A 28 5.17 -13.61 3.56
CA LEU A 28 4.99 -12.15 3.70
C LEU A 28 3.99 -11.59 2.70
N SER A 29 4.03 -12.04 1.45
CA SER A 29 3.08 -11.58 0.42
C SER A 29 1.64 -11.90 0.81
N VAL A 30 1.40 -13.09 1.37
CA VAL A 30 0.07 -13.49 1.85
C VAL A 30 -0.34 -12.67 3.08
N ILE A 31 0.56 -12.51 4.06
CA ILE A 31 0.28 -11.73 5.28
C ILE A 31 -0.05 -10.28 4.93
N PHE A 32 0.80 -9.62 4.14
CA PHE A 32 0.58 -8.22 3.78
C PHE A 32 -0.56 -8.02 2.78
N GLY A 33 -0.83 -9.01 1.93
CA GLY A 33 -2.03 -9.07 1.12
C GLY A 33 -3.31 -9.14 1.98
N ALA A 34 -3.30 -9.98 3.02
CA ALA A 34 -4.39 -10.06 3.99
C ALA A 34 -4.59 -8.75 4.78
N PHE A 35 -3.49 -8.06 5.18
CA PHE A 35 -3.59 -6.73 5.77
C PHE A 35 -4.18 -5.70 4.79
N GLY A 36 -3.81 -5.76 3.51
CA GLY A 36 -4.45 -4.93 2.49
C GLY A 36 -5.94 -5.21 2.34
N ILE A 37 -6.36 -6.48 2.38
CA ILE A 37 -7.78 -6.88 2.39
C ILE A 37 -8.49 -6.31 3.62
N ALA A 38 -7.93 -6.48 4.82
CA ALA A 38 -8.47 -5.92 6.05
C ALA A 38 -8.63 -4.39 5.95
N GLY A 39 -7.64 -3.68 5.38
CA GLY A 39 -7.71 -2.25 5.12
C GLY A 39 -8.86 -1.85 4.18
N THR A 40 -9.31 -2.73 3.28
CA THR A 40 -10.52 -2.50 2.47
C THR A 40 -11.78 -2.50 3.32
N TYR A 41 -11.92 -3.45 4.23
CA TYR A 41 -13.09 -3.54 5.12
C TYR A 41 -13.14 -2.47 6.21
N LEU A 42 -11.99 -1.94 6.59
CA LEU A 42 -11.88 -0.80 7.51
C LEU A 42 -12.09 0.55 6.82
N GLY A 43 -12.33 0.56 5.52
CA GLY A 43 -12.55 1.76 4.73
C GLY A 43 -13.89 2.44 5.01
N VAL A 44 -13.94 3.74 4.71
CA VAL A 44 -15.14 4.58 4.84
C VAL A 44 -15.75 4.80 3.46
N PRO A 45 -17.07 4.56 3.28
CA PRO A 45 -17.74 4.85 2.00
C PRO A 45 -17.74 6.36 1.70
N VAL A 46 -17.31 6.74 0.50
CA VAL A 46 -17.29 8.12 0.00
C VAL A 46 -17.71 8.11 -1.47
N GLN A 47 -18.82 8.74 -1.83
CA GLN A 47 -19.30 8.90 -3.21
C GLN A 47 -19.22 7.62 -4.07
N ASN A 48 -19.83 6.53 -3.62
CA ASN A 48 -19.80 5.22 -4.31
C ASN A 48 -18.38 4.61 -4.46
N ALA A 49 -17.43 5.06 -3.66
CA ALA A 49 -16.09 4.48 -3.51
C ALA A 49 -15.79 4.19 -2.04
N ILE A 50 -14.69 3.54 -1.77
CA ILE A 50 -14.23 3.23 -0.41
C ILE A 50 -12.86 3.88 -0.20
N ALA A 51 -12.83 4.95 0.61
CA ALA A 51 -11.57 5.52 1.12
C ALA A 51 -11.02 4.58 2.22
N ASN A 52 -9.78 4.13 2.10
CA ASN A 52 -9.28 3.04 2.94
C ASN A 52 -7.77 3.10 3.16
N SER A 53 -7.29 2.28 4.11
CA SER A 53 -5.87 2.17 4.46
C SER A 53 -5.19 0.93 3.82
N ARG A 54 -5.72 0.42 2.71
CA ARG A 54 -5.19 -0.77 2.02
C ARG A 54 -3.73 -0.61 1.61
N VAL A 55 -3.37 0.59 1.18
CA VAL A 55 -2.00 0.95 0.80
C VAL A 55 -1.00 0.67 1.92
N VAL A 56 -1.37 0.93 3.18
CA VAL A 56 -0.49 0.68 4.33
C VAL A 56 -0.08 -0.80 4.36
N GLY A 57 -1.03 -1.73 4.18
CA GLY A 57 -0.73 -3.16 4.12
C GLY A 57 0.24 -3.52 2.99
N VAL A 58 -0.11 -3.17 1.74
CA VAL A 58 0.68 -3.61 0.58
C VAL A 58 2.03 -2.91 0.45
N ALA A 59 2.09 -1.61 0.79
CA ALA A 59 3.35 -0.86 0.76
C ALA A 59 4.30 -1.31 1.87
N LEU A 60 3.80 -1.64 3.08
CA LEU A 60 4.62 -2.28 4.12
C LEU A 60 5.19 -3.61 3.64
N GLY A 61 4.41 -4.42 2.92
CA GLY A 61 4.93 -5.62 2.27
C GLY A 61 6.12 -5.32 1.37
N GLY A 62 6.03 -4.25 0.57
CA GLY A 62 7.11 -3.77 -0.28
C GLY A 62 8.31 -3.23 0.51
N ILE A 63 8.07 -2.44 1.56
CA ILE A 63 9.10 -1.85 2.43
C ILE A 63 9.92 -2.93 3.16
N LEU A 64 9.24 -3.92 3.71
CA LEU A 64 9.85 -4.96 4.55
C LEU A 64 10.37 -6.15 3.73
N GLY A 65 9.60 -6.59 2.74
CA GLY A 65 9.91 -7.79 1.94
C GLY A 65 10.54 -7.50 0.57
N GLY A 66 10.60 -6.24 0.17
CA GLY A 66 11.07 -5.78 -1.13
C GLY A 66 9.96 -5.67 -2.19
N PRO A 67 10.27 -5.07 -3.37
CA PRO A 67 9.27 -4.73 -4.39
C PRO A 67 8.41 -5.91 -4.85
N MET A 68 8.98 -7.10 -4.96
CA MET A 68 8.25 -8.31 -5.39
C MET A 68 7.23 -8.79 -4.36
N VAL A 69 7.53 -8.64 -3.06
CA VAL A 69 6.58 -8.94 -1.98
C VAL A 69 5.44 -7.93 -2.00
N GLY A 70 5.76 -6.64 -2.15
CA GLY A 70 4.75 -5.59 -2.30
C GLY A 70 3.87 -5.80 -3.53
N PHE A 71 4.46 -6.16 -4.67
CA PHE A 71 3.72 -6.51 -5.89
C PHE A 71 2.74 -7.67 -5.64
N ALA A 72 3.22 -8.77 -5.07
CA ALA A 72 2.39 -9.95 -4.83
C ALA A 72 1.28 -9.67 -3.79
N ALA A 73 1.59 -8.93 -2.72
CA ALA A 73 0.58 -8.46 -1.76
C ALA A 73 -0.46 -7.54 -2.44
N GLY A 74 0.01 -6.67 -3.33
CA GLY A 74 -0.84 -5.80 -4.16
C GLY A 74 -1.78 -6.58 -5.06
N VAL A 75 -1.30 -7.65 -5.71
CA VAL A 75 -2.14 -8.54 -6.54
C VAL A 75 -3.22 -9.23 -5.69
N ILE A 76 -2.88 -9.70 -4.50
CA ILE A 76 -3.84 -10.33 -3.58
C ILE A 76 -4.90 -9.31 -3.14
N ALA A 77 -4.49 -8.16 -2.61
CA ALA A 77 -5.42 -7.16 -2.07
C ALA A 77 -6.18 -6.40 -3.17
N GLY A 78 -5.51 -6.06 -4.26
CA GLY A 78 -6.11 -5.37 -5.41
C GLY A 78 -7.06 -6.27 -6.20
N GLY A 79 -6.71 -7.54 -6.37
CA GLY A 79 -7.60 -8.54 -6.96
C GLY A 79 -8.85 -8.75 -6.11
N HIS A 80 -8.72 -8.88 -4.80
CA HIS A 80 -9.85 -8.92 -3.87
C HIS A 80 -10.72 -7.67 -4.00
N ARG A 81 -10.11 -6.45 -4.01
CA ARG A 81 -10.85 -5.18 -4.16
C ARG A 81 -11.65 -5.13 -5.46
N PHE A 82 -11.10 -5.63 -6.54
CA PHE A 82 -11.82 -5.72 -7.81
C PHE A 82 -13.00 -6.69 -7.72
N LEU A 83 -12.80 -7.87 -7.11
CA LEU A 83 -13.82 -8.92 -7.04
C LEU A 83 -15.03 -8.57 -6.16
N ILE A 84 -14.84 -7.80 -5.08
CA ILE A 84 -15.95 -7.41 -4.19
C ILE A 84 -16.84 -6.30 -4.76
N ASP A 85 -16.40 -5.64 -5.83
CA ASP A 85 -17.10 -4.47 -6.39
C ASP A 85 -17.05 -4.50 -7.93
N ILE A 86 -17.25 -5.70 -8.52
CA ILE A 86 -17.25 -5.88 -9.98
C ILE A 86 -18.30 -4.96 -10.62
N GLY A 87 -17.85 -4.12 -11.55
CA GLY A 87 -18.69 -3.10 -12.19
C GLY A 87 -18.82 -1.79 -11.38
N GLY A 88 -18.27 -1.73 -10.19
CA GLY A 88 -18.23 -0.52 -9.38
C GLY A 88 -17.34 0.58 -10.00
N PHE A 89 -17.69 1.81 -9.71
CA PHE A 89 -17.06 3.02 -10.27
C PHE A 89 -15.53 3.05 -10.14
N THR A 90 -14.97 2.58 -9.02
CA THR A 90 -13.53 2.55 -8.75
C THR A 90 -12.94 1.14 -8.71
N ALA A 91 -13.68 0.11 -9.10
CA ALA A 91 -13.23 -1.27 -8.96
C ALA A 91 -11.89 -1.53 -9.67
N ILE A 92 -11.81 -1.16 -10.95
CA ILE A 92 -10.60 -1.34 -11.77
C ILE A 92 -9.47 -0.43 -11.29
N SER A 93 -9.76 0.88 -11.14
CA SER A 93 -8.74 1.87 -10.76
C SER A 93 -8.13 1.58 -9.39
N CYS A 94 -8.94 1.24 -8.39
CA CYS A 94 -8.44 0.88 -7.07
C CYS A 94 -7.70 -0.46 -7.06
N GLY A 95 -8.14 -1.44 -7.85
CA GLY A 95 -7.43 -2.72 -8.00
C GLY A 95 -6.03 -2.52 -8.58
N VAL A 96 -5.93 -1.82 -9.71
CA VAL A 96 -4.65 -1.49 -10.37
C VAL A 96 -3.76 -0.63 -9.48
N ALA A 97 -4.32 0.40 -8.85
CA ALA A 97 -3.58 1.27 -7.93
C ALA A 97 -2.93 0.46 -6.80
N THR A 98 -3.67 -0.47 -6.20
CA THR A 98 -3.14 -1.30 -5.10
C THR A 98 -1.94 -2.15 -5.51
N VAL A 99 -1.94 -2.67 -6.73
CA VAL A 99 -0.77 -3.40 -7.28
C VAL A 99 0.41 -2.46 -7.47
N ALA A 100 0.16 -1.28 -8.04
CA ALA A 100 1.19 -0.25 -8.25
C ALA A 100 1.79 0.24 -6.92
N GLU A 101 0.95 0.50 -5.91
CA GLU A 101 1.37 0.95 -4.57
C GLU A 101 2.29 -0.03 -3.88
N GLY A 102 1.98 -1.33 -3.92
CA GLY A 102 2.83 -2.36 -3.34
C GLY A 102 4.19 -2.44 -4.02
N LEU A 103 4.22 -2.44 -5.35
CA LEU A 103 5.45 -2.49 -6.14
C LEU A 103 6.29 -1.21 -5.97
N LEU A 104 5.67 -0.06 -6.22
CA LEU A 104 6.36 1.24 -6.18
C LEU A 104 6.77 1.60 -4.74
N GLY A 105 5.95 1.26 -3.73
CA GLY A 105 6.29 1.44 -2.33
C GLY A 105 7.60 0.77 -1.97
N GLY A 106 7.79 -0.49 -2.38
CA GLY A 106 9.05 -1.21 -2.18
C GLY A 106 10.23 -0.62 -2.94
N ILE A 107 10.03 -0.18 -4.20
CA ILE A 107 11.08 0.44 -5.03
C ILE A 107 11.50 1.79 -4.45
N LEU A 108 10.54 2.66 -4.16
CA LEU A 108 10.81 4.02 -3.66
C LEU A 108 11.50 3.97 -2.31
N TYR A 109 10.97 3.17 -1.38
CA TYR A 109 11.59 3.04 -0.06
C TYR A 109 13.03 2.53 -0.15
N ALA A 110 13.31 1.52 -0.98
CA ALA A 110 14.66 1.00 -1.17
C ALA A 110 15.65 2.05 -1.67
N LYS A 111 15.18 3.02 -2.48
CA LYS A 111 15.99 4.12 -2.98
C LYS A 111 16.18 5.26 -1.98
N LEU A 112 15.15 5.55 -1.18
CA LEU A 112 15.12 6.71 -0.28
C LEU A 112 15.73 6.43 1.09
N LYS A 113 15.62 5.20 1.61
CA LYS A 113 16.09 4.85 2.96
C LYS A 113 17.59 5.06 3.12
N ARG A 114 17.97 5.69 4.24
CA ARG A 114 19.37 5.91 4.66
C ARG A 114 19.84 4.92 5.72
N LYS A 115 18.91 4.22 6.37
CA LYS A 115 19.13 3.24 7.45
C LYS A 115 18.11 2.10 7.32
N PRO A 116 18.31 0.96 8.01
CA PRO A 116 17.44 -0.22 7.88
C PRO A 116 15.95 0.08 8.05
N PHE A 117 15.60 0.97 8.99
CA PHE A 117 14.27 1.54 9.11
C PHE A 117 14.37 3.07 9.10
N ASP A 118 13.67 3.68 8.18
CA ASP A 118 13.70 5.13 7.99
C ASP A 118 12.26 5.65 7.90
N PRO A 119 11.70 6.18 9.02
CA PRO A 119 10.33 6.70 9.03
C PRO A 119 10.10 7.84 8.05
N PHE A 120 11.12 8.66 7.79
CA PHE A 120 11.02 9.75 6.84
C PHE A 120 10.93 9.23 5.40
N ALA A 121 11.74 8.22 5.05
CA ALA A 121 11.63 7.55 3.75
C ALA A 121 10.27 6.84 3.60
N ALA A 122 9.73 6.25 4.67
CA ALA A 122 8.40 5.65 4.67
C ALA A 122 7.30 6.69 4.45
N LEU A 123 7.38 7.85 5.13
CA LEU A 123 6.45 8.97 4.95
C LEU A 123 6.42 9.47 3.50
N ILE A 124 7.60 9.75 2.93
CA ILE A 124 7.70 10.21 1.52
C ILE A 124 7.17 9.13 0.57
N THR A 125 7.50 7.87 0.84
CA THR A 125 6.99 6.74 0.03
C THR A 125 5.46 6.71 0.09
N GLY A 126 4.86 6.84 1.26
CA GLY A 126 3.41 6.89 1.45
C GLY A 126 2.77 8.03 0.65
N CYS A 127 3.31 9.25 0.76
CA CYS A 127 2.83 10.38 -0.05
C CYS A 127 2.89 10.09 -1.55
N ALA A 128 4.01 9.55 -2.02
CA ALA A 128 4.21 9.32 -3.46
C ALA A 128 3.27 8.24 -4.01
N VAL A 129 3.07 7.13 -3.29
CA VAL A 129 2.18 6.06 -3.77
C VAL A 129 0.71 6.47 -3.73
N GLU A 130 0.30 7.28 -2.75
CA GLU A 130 -1.05 7.86 -2.70
C GLU A 130 -1.31 8.82 -3.86
N VAL A 131 -0.34 9.67 -4.21
CA VAL A 131 -0.45 10.54 -5.40
C VAL A 131 -0.61 9.70 -6.67
N VAL A 132 0.11 8.58 -6.78
CA VAL A 132 -0.05 7.63 -7.89
C VAL A 132 -1.46 7.02 -7.88
N GLN A 133 -2.02 6.67 -6.73
CA GLN A 133 -3.39 6.20 -6.61
C GLN A 133 -4.39 7.23 -7.15
N MET A 134 -4.27 8.49 -6.74
CA MET A 134 -5.16 9.55 -7.24
C MET A 134 -5.06 9.72 -8.75
N ALA A 135 -3.85 9.67 -9.31
CA ALA A 135 -3.64 9.72 -10.75
C ALA A 135 -4.29 8.52 -11.47
N ILE A 136 -4.17 7.31 -10.94
CA ILE A 136 -4.80 6.10 -11.52
C ILE A 136 -6.33 6.21 -11.47
N ILE A 137 -6.91 6.74 -10.38
CA ILE A 137 -8.36 6.97 -10.29
C ILE A 137 -8.82 7.94 -11.40
N LEU A 138 -8.13 9.07 -11.57
CA LEU A 138 -8.48 10.05 -12.62
C LEU A 138 -8.34 9.49 -14.03
N LEU A 139 -7.37 8.61 -14.26
CA LEU A 139 -7.12 8.02 -15.58
C LEU A 139 -8.13 6.92 -15.94
N LEU A 140 -8.52 6.08 -14.98
CA LEU A 140 -9.26 4.84 -15.25
C LEU A 140 -10.74 4.90 -14.84
N SER A 141 -11.14 5.73 -13.86
CA SER A 141 -12.54 5.80 -13.42
C SER A 141 -13.38 6.67 -14.37
N ARG A 142 -14.61 6.23 -14.61
CA ARG A 142 -15.56 6.96 -15.48
C ARG A 142 -16.94 7.02 -14.80
N PRO A 143 -17.71 8.11 -14.91
CA PRO A 143 -17.39 9.35 -15.66
C PRO A 143 -16.27 10.18 -14.98
N PHE A 144 -15.55 10.98 -15.78
CA PHE A 144 -14.38 11.72 -15.32
C PHE A 144 -14.70 12.76 -14.25
N GLU A 145 -15.84 13.47 -14.37
CA GLU A 145 -16.28 14.48 -13.39
C GLU A 145 -16.49 13.86 -12.00
N ALA A 146 -17.03 12.64 -11.94
CA ALA A 146 -17.19 11.91 -10.69
C ALA A 146 -15.82 11.50 -10.10
N ALA A 147 -14.85 11.13 -10.95
CA ALA A 147 -13.49 10.84 -10.51
C ALA A 147 -12.78 12.07 -9.92
N VAL A 148 -12.94 13.24 -10.57
CA VAL A 148 -12.40 14.51 -10.07
C VAL A 148 -13.04 14.89 -8.73
N SER A 149 -14.37 14.80 -8.62
CA SER A 149 -15.10 15.08 -7.38
C SER A 149 -14.63 14.17 -6.24
N LEU A 150 -14.49 12.87 -6.51
CA LEU A 150 -14.01 11.90 -5.53
C LEU A 150 -12.59 12.24 -5.06
N VAL A 151 -11.66 12.41 -6.00
CA VAL A 151 -10.25 12.71 -5.69
C VAL A 151 -10.12 14.00 -4.87
N HIS A 152 -10.90 15.03 -5.21
CA HIS A 152 -10.89 16.29 -4.45
C HIS A 152 -11.25 16.09 -2.97
N ILE A 153 -12.14 15.15 -2.67
CA ILE A 153 -12.57 14.87 -1.29
C ILE A 153 -11.55 13.98 -0.56
N ILE A 154 -11.06 12.92 -1.22
CA ILE A 154 -10.28 11.86 -0.53
C ILE A 154 -8.77 12.10 -0.55
N ALA A 155 -8.22 12.89 -1.48
CA ALA A 155 -6.78 12.99 -1.68
C ALA A 155 -6.04 13.43 -0.41
N PHE A 156 -6.46 14.55 0.18
CA PHE A 156 -5.79 15.07 1.36
C PHE A 156 -5.85 14.12 2.56
N PRO A 157 -7.02 13.65 3.01
CA PRO A 157 -7.09 12.75 4.15
C PRO A 157 -6.37 11.41 3.90
N MET A 158 -6.46 10.83 2.71
CA MET A 158 -5.79 9.57 2.41
C MET A 158 -4.26 9.72 2.38
N ILE A 159 -3.75 10.75 1.71
CA ILE A 159 -2.31 11.03 1.69
C ILE A 159 -1.78 11.19 3.12
N VAL A 160 -2.45 11.99 3.95
CA VAL A 160 -1.99 12.24 5.33
C VAL A 160 -2.06 10.97 6.18
N VAL A 161 -3.22 10.33 6.24
CA VAL A 161 -3.43 9.18 7.13
C VAL A 161 -2.55 7.98 6.74
N ASN A 162 -2.48 7.67 5.45
CA ASN A 162 -1.75 6.50 4.99
C ASN A 162 -0.23 6.72 5.04
N SER A 163 0.25 7.94 4.75
CA SER A 163 1.68 8.25 4.89
C SER A 163 2.15 8.21 6.34
N ILE A 164 1.37 8.75 7.26
CA ILE A 164 1.64 8.64 8.70
C ILE A 164 1.57 7.17 9.14
N GLY A 165 0.56 6.42 8.68
CA GLY A 165 0.44 5.00 8.94
C GLY A 165 1.71 4.22 8.55
N LEU A 166 2.27 4.49 7.38
CA LEU A 166 3.53 3.88 6.93
C LEU A 166 4.74 4.33 7.75
N ALA A 167 4.78 5.57 8.23
CA ALA A 167 5.89 6.11 9.00
C ALA A 167 5.94 5.61 10.46
N ILE A 168 4.78 5.23 11.02
CA ILE A 168 4.69 4.72 12.40
C ILE A 168 5.14 3.26 12.51
N PHE A 169 5.00 2.48 11.44
CA PHE A 169 5.45 1.10 11.38
C PHE A 169 6.94 0.96 11.21
#